data_125f84e1416b2a774639eb53e928e6ff
#
_entry.id   125f84e1416b2a774639eb53e928e6ff
#
_cell.length_a   1.000
_cell.length_b   1.000
_cell.length_c   1.000
_cell.angle_alpha   90.00
_cell.angle_beta   90.00
_cell.angle_gamma   90.00
#
_symmetry.space_group_name_H-M   'P 1'
#
loop_
_entity.id
_entity.type
_entity.pdbx_description
1 polymer ?
#
loop_
_entity_poly.entity_id
_entity_poly.type
_entity_poly.pdbx_seq_one_letter_code
_entity_poly.pdbx_strand_id
1 'polypeptide(L)'
;MIRRLMKTLVGAAVLAAFAGGVVAQDSKVADELAKYREALADGNPADLLEVKGEGLWAEKRGPKKASLEQCDLGQGPGKLEGAYAALPKYFKDTNKVMDVESRLVHCMVTLQGFTQAEVTKQWFSKPGKESDIEALVTFIGAKSNGMKINVPATHPEEARMAKMGEYIFYRRSGPQDFSCSI
;
A
#
# COMPACT_ATOMS: atom_id res chain seq x y z
N MET A 1 24.62 9.86 57.77
CA MET A 1 23.75 10.47 56.75
C MET A 1 24.41 10.49 55.37
N ILE A 2 25.68 10.84 55.24
CA ILE A 2 26.44 11.00 53.98
C ILE A 2 26.54 9.69 53.13
N ARG A 3 26.69 8.54 53.79
CA ARG A 3 26.84 7.23 53.11
C ARG A 3 25.58 6.73 52.36
N ARG A 4 24.38 7.20 52.73
CA ARG A 4 23.12 6.88 52.05
C ARG A 4 22.90 7.77 50.84
N LEU A 5 23.33 9.05 50.88
CA LEU A 5 23.23 9.96 49.77
C LEU A 5 24.16 9.54 48.62
N MET A 6 25.34 9.03 48.89
CA MET A 6 26.27 8.56 47.84
C MET A 6 25.76 7.34 47.08
N LYS A 7 25.02 6.43 47.76
CA LYS A 7 24.45 5.24 47.07
C LYS A 7 23.30 5.59 46.13
N THR A 8 22.51 6.62 46.45
CA THR A 8 21.40 7.08 45.58
C THR A 8 21.91 7.86 44.36
N LEU A 9 23.02 8.63 44.50
CA LEU A 9 23.63 9.36 43.40
C LEU A 9 24.28 8.43 42.38
N VAL A 10 24.93 7.34 42.79
CA VAL A 10 25.52 6.34 41.91
C VAL A 10 24.46 5.56 41.16
N GLY A 11 23.33 5.22 41.79
CA GLY A 11 22.21 4.55 41.14
C GLY A 11 21.52 5.38 40.05
N ALA A 12 21.40 6.69 40.29
CA ALA A 12 20.80 7.60 39.30
C ALA A 12 21.72 7.84 38.07
N ALA A 13 23.03 7.88 38.30
CA ALA A 13 24.00 8.06 37.21
C ALA A 13 24.07 6.82 36.28
N VAL A 14 23.90 5.61 36.77
CA VAL A 14 23.91 4.38 35.98
C VAL A 14 22.63 4.26 35.13
N LEU A 15 21.47 4.66 35.66
CA LEU A 15 20.22 4.66 34.88
C LEU A 15 20.21 5.70 33.75
N ALA A 16 20.86 6.84 33.92
CA ALA A 16 20.97 7.85 32.86
C ALA A 16 21.89 7.42 31.69
N ALA A 17 22.88 6.57 31.95
CA ALA A 17 23.81 6.08 30.92
C ALA A 17 23.17 5.05 29.97
N PHE A 18 22.13 4.32 30.39
CA PHE A 18 21.43 3.37 29.54
C PHE A 18 20.34 4.00 28.66
N ALA A 19 19.83 5.17 29.01
CA ALA A 19 18.79 5.84 28.22
C ALA A 19 19.33 6.52 26.94
N GLY A 20 20.63 6.84 26.87
CA GLY A 20 21.23 7.54 25.72
C GLY A 20 21.58 6.63 24.54
N GLY A 21 21.65 5.31 24.73
CA GLY A 21 22.14 4.39 23.68
C GLY A 21 21.09 3.98 22.64
N VAL A 22 19.82 3.99 23.00
CA VAL A 22 18.72 3.50 22.13
C VAL A 22 18.33 4.54 21.09
N VAL A 23 18.38 5.82 21.41
CA VAL A 23 17.96 6.91 20.50
C VAL A 23 18.99 7.12 19.37
N ALA A 24 20.28 6.90 19.60
CA ALA A 24 21.33 7.09 18.60
C ALA A 24 21.39 5.97 17.55
N GLN A 25 20.85 4.80 17.86
CA GLN A 25 20.80 3.67 16.93
C GLN A 25 19.65 3.81 15.93
N ASP A 26 18.50 4.34 16.37
CA ASP A 26 17.35 4.59 15.50
C ASP A 26 17.63 5.70 14.47
N SER A 27 18.38 6.74 14.83
CA SER A 27 18.74 7.81 13.89
C SER A 27 19.64 7.32 12.76
N LYS A 28 20.66 6.51 13.06
CA LYS A 28 21.55 5.94 12.04
C LYS A 28 20.83 5.01 11.07
N VAL A 29 19.92 4.18 11.55
CA VAL A 29 19.12 3.31 10.69
C VAL A 29 18.20 4.15 9.81
N ALA A 30 17.58 5.19 10.34
CA ALA A 30 16.73 6.09 9.57
C ALA A 30 17.54 6.83 8.47
N ASP A 31 18.75 7.30 8.78
CA ASP A 31 19.63 7.96 7.82
C ASP A 31 20.10 7.02 6.71
N GLU A 32 20.47 5.79 7.03
CA GLU A 32 20.87 4.78 6.03
C GLU A 32 19.68 4.37 5.14
N LEU A 33 18.48 4.24 5.72
CA LEU A 33 17.26 4.01 4.94
C LEU A 33 16.92 5.20 4.03
N ALA A 34 17.14 6.42 4.47
CA ALA A 34 16.95 7.62 3.63
C ALA A 34 17.91 7.63 2.44
N LYS A 35 19.20 7.37 2.66
CA LYS A 35 20.20 7.25 1.60
C LYS A 35 19.87 6.12 0.60
N TYR A 36 19.42 4.98 1.11
CA TYR A 36 19.00 3.86 0.25
C TYR A 36 17.80 4.23 -0.62
N ARG A 37 16.81 4.93 -0.05
CA ARG A 37 15.66 5.43 -0.82
C ARG A 37 16.05 6.43 -1.87
N GLU A 38 16.98 7.35 -1.56
CA GLU A 38 17.52 8.32 -2.51
C GLU A 38 18.24 7.62 -3.66
N ALA A 39 19.08 6.62 -3.36
CA ALA A 39 19.76 5.82 -4.39
C ALA A 39 18.79 5.01 -5.28
N LEU A 40 17.65 4.58 -4.74
CA LEU A 40 16.61 3.90 -5.51
C LEU A 40 15.71 4.85 -6.31
N ALA A 41 15.69 6.14 -5.99
CA ALA A 41 14.87 7.12 -6.70
C ALA A 41 15.39 7.40 -8.11
N ASP A 42 16.68 7.19 -8.34
CA ASP A 42 17.30 7.35 -9.66
C ASP A 42 17.32 5.99 -10.38
N GLY A 43 16.54 5.88 -11.47
CA GLY A 43 16.46 4.67 -12.29
C GLY A 43 15.63 3.52 -11.70
N ASN A 44 14.59 3.83 -10.94
CA ASN A 44 13.68 2.83 -10.40
C ASN A 44 12.95 2.06 -11.53
N PRO A 45 13.05 0.73 -11.60
CA PRO A 45 12.32 -0.05 -12.61
C PRO A 45 10.81 0.15 -12.60
N ALA A 46 10.23 0.58 -11.48
CA ALA A 46 8.81 0.90 -11.37
C ALA A 46 8.39 2.10 -12.23
N ASP A 47 9.31 3.00 -12.58
CA ASP A 47 9.02 4.19 -13.40
C ASP A 47 8.51 3.81 -14.79
N LEU A 48 9.01 2.71 -15.36
CA LEU A 48 8.53 2.18 -16.64
C LEU A 48 7.08 1.67 -16.55
N LEU A 49 6.75 1.03 -15.42
CA LEU A 49 5.38 0.57 -15.16
C LEU A 49 4.45 1.76 -14.90
N GLU A 50 4.92 2.81 -14.23
CA GLU A 50 4.15 4.03 -14.01
C GLU A 50 3.77 4.70 -15.34
N VAL A 51 4.75 4.93 -16.22
CA VAL A 51 4.52 5.50 -17.56
C VAL A 51 3.57 4.66 -18.38
N LYS A 52 3.74 3.33 -18.37
CA LYS A 52 2.80 2.41 -19.03
C LYS A 52 1.40 2.52 -18.44
N GLY A 53 1.27 2.57 -17.10
CA GLY A 53 0.00 2.68 -16.39
C GLY A 53 -0.73 3.98 -16.71
N GLU A 54 -0.01 5.11 -16.79
CA GLU A 54 -0.56 6.39 -17.20
C GLU A 54 -1.13 6.33 -18.63
N GLY A 55 -0.38 5.73 -19.56
CA GLY A 55 -0.86 5.51 -20.92
C GLY A 55 -2.13 4.66 -20.96
N LEU A 56 -2.16 3.54 -20.22
CA LEU A 56 -3.32 2.65 -20.14
C LEU A 56 -4.55 3.30 -19.50
N TRP A 57 -4.35 4.24 -18.56
CA TRP A 57 -5.44 4.97 -17.91
C TRP A 57 -6.18 5.88 -18.90
N ALA A 58 -5.46 6.60 -19.75
CA ALA A 58 -6.02 7.53 -20.71
C ALA A 58 -6.46 6.86 -22.03
N GLU A 59 -5.91 5.69 -22.35
CA GLU A 59 -6.17 5.00 -23.61
C GLU A 59 -7.60 4.48 -23.72
N LYS A 60 -8.25 4.74 -24.85
CA LYS A 60 -9.57 4.19 -25.18
C LYS A 60 -9.45 2.72 -25.61
N ARG A 61 -9.80 1.81 -24.73
CA ARG A 61 -9.63 0.36 -24.91
C ARG A 61 -10.95 -0.41 -24.82
N GLY A 62 -10.85 -1.68 -25.15
CA GLY A 62 -11.95 -2.64 -25.05
C GLY A 62 -13.07 -2.43 -26.07
N PRO A 63 -14.09 -3.29 -26.06
CA PRO A 63 -15.23 -3.24 -26.97
C PRO A 63 -15.98 -1.90 -26.96
N LYS A 64 -16.04 -1.22 -25.82
CA LYS A 64 -16.71 0.08 -25.68
C LYS A 64 -15.83 1.27 -26.06
N LYS A 65 -14.55 1.07 -26.41
CA LYS A 65 -13.59 2.12 -26.79
C LYS A 65 -13.57 3.27 -25.77
N ALA A 66 -13.56 2.96 -24.48
CA ALA A 66 -13.57 3.92 -23.38
C ALA A 66 -12.23 3.92 -22.63
N SER A 67 -11.85 5.09 -22.08
CA SER A 67 -10.72 5.21 -21.15
C SER A 67 -11.14 4.86 -19.71
N LEU A 68 -10.16 4.76 -18.81
CA LEU A 68 -10.42 4.59 -17.38
C LEU A 68 -10.60 5.92 -16.63
N GLU A 69 -10.52 7.06 -17.30
CA GLU A 69 -10.64 8.40 -16.69
C GLU A 69 -11.98 8.65 -15.97
N GLN A 70 -12.99 7.83 -16.23
CA GLN A 70 -14.27 7.86 -15.53
C GLN A 70 -14.36 6.82 -14.40
N CYS A 71 -13.30 6.06 -14.16
CA CYS A 71 -13.26 5.09 -13.06
C CYS A 71 -13.26 5.81 -11.70
N ASP A 72 -14.21 5.46 -10.86
CA ASP A 72 -14.27 5.93 -9.47
C ASP A 72 -13.53 4.97 -8.55
N LEU A 73 -12.40 5.42 -8.02
CA LEU A 73 -11.59 4.70 -7.03
C LEU A 73 -11.99 5.03 -5.57
N GLY A 74 -13.23 5.53 -5.37
CA GLY A 74 -13.76 5.83 -4.06
C GLY A 74 -13.62 7.29 -3.62
N GLN A 75 -13.09 8.14 -4.48
CA GLN A 75 -12.97 9.59 -4.27
C GLN A 75 -13.76 10.42 -5.30
N GLY A 76 -14.49 9.74 -6.17
CA GLY A 76 -15.19 10.28 -7.32
C GLY A 76 -14.48 9.95 -8.64
N PRO A 77 -15.21 10.02 -9.76
CA PRO A 77 -14.70 9.65 -11.08
C PRO A 77 -13.40 10.38 -11.43
N GLY A 78 -12.39 9.65 -11.87
CA GLY A 78 -11.12 10.17 -12.38
C GLY A 78 -10.17 10.75 -11.33
N LYS A 79 -10.51 10.76 -10.05
CA LYS A 79 -9.63 11.26 -8.98
C LYS A 79 -8.66 10.17 -8.54
N LEU A 80 -7.36 10.45 -8.74
CA LEU A 80 -6.27 9.50 -8.46
C LEU A 80 -5.50 9.83 -7.18
N GLU A 81 -5.33 11.14 -6.87
CA GLU A 81 -4.53 11.59 -5.74
C GLU A 81 -5.06 10.99 -4.42
N GLY A 82 -4.21 10.21 -3.76
CA GLY A 82 -4.54 9.56 -2.48
C GLY A 82 -5.51 8.38 -2.59
N ALA A 83 -5.94 7.98 -3.77
CA ALA A 83 -6.86 6.86 -3.94
C ALA A 83 -6.29 5.56 -3.38
N TYR A 84 -5.02 5.26 -3.68
CA TYR A 84 -4.33 4.07 -3.16
C TYR A 84 -4.23 4.09 -1.62
N ALA A 85 -3.98 5.25 -1.02
CA ALA A 85 -3.87 5.41 0.43
C ALA A 85 -5.22 5.29 1.17
N ALA A 86 -6.35 5.43 0.46
CA ALA A 86 -7.70 5.36 1.01
C ALA A 86 -8.43 4.04 0.75
N LEU A 87 -7.81 3.11 0.02
CA LEU A 87 -8.35 1.78 -0.27
C LEU A 87 -7.71 0.72 0.64
N PRO A 88 -8.42 -0.40 0.95
CA PRO A 88 -9.75 -0.80 0.44
C PRO A 88 -10.91 -0.02 1.06
N LYS A 89 -12.03 0.04 0.33
CA LYS A 89 -13.23 0.80 0.69
C LYS A 89 -14.50 0.09 0.21
N TYR A 90 -15.64 0.35 0.86
CA TYR A 90 -16.92 -0.13 0.41
C TYR A 90 -17.46 0.68 -0.78
N PHE A 91 -17.92 -0.01 -1.82
CA PHE A 91 -18.51 0.56 -3.02
C PHE A 91 -19.99 0.14 -3.13
N LYS A 92 -20.88 1.14 -3.20
CA LYS A 92 -22.33 0.91 -3.26
C LYS A 92 -22.77 0.25 -4.56
N ASP A 93 -22.12 0.55 -5.68
CA ASP A 93 -22.44 0.02 -7.01
C ASP A 93 -22.17 -1.49 -7.14
N THR A 94 -21.23 -2.02 -6.35
CA THR A 94 -20.91 -3.45 -6.32
C THR A 94 -21.39 -4.14 -5.06
N ASN A 95 -21.80 -3.37 -4.04
CA ASN A 95 -22.11 -3.87 -2.69
C ASN A 95 -20.95 -4.68 -2.06
N LYS A 96 -19.70 -4.24 -2.30
CA LYS A 96 -18.47 -4.94 -1.86
C LYS A 96 -17.43 -3.96 -1.35
N VAL A 97 -16.59 -4.43 -0.41
CA VAL A 97 -15.32 -3.80 -0.11
C VAL A 97 -14.33 -4.23 -1.19
N MET A 98 -13.67 -3.27 -1.82
CA MET A 98 -12.74 -3.50 -2.92
C MET A 98 -11.44 -2.75 -2.67
N ASP A 99 -10.33 -3.39 -3.01
CA ASP A 99 -9.01 -2.80 -3.17
C ASP A 99 -8.85 -2.14 -4.55
N VAL A 100 -7.68 -1.59 -4.83
CA VAL A 100 -7.42 -0.89 -6.10
C VAL A 100 -7.49 -1.84 -7.29
N GLU A 101 -6.95 -3.04 -7.17
CA GLU A 101 -6.92 -4.05 -8.22
C GLU A 101 -8.33 -4.52 -8.59
N SER A 102 -9.11 -4.91 -7.58
CA SER A 102 -10.51 -5.34 -7.78
C SER A 102 -11.35 -4.23 -8.38
N ARG A 103 -11.12 -2.98 -7.96
CA ARG A 103 -11.84 -1.82 -8.50
C ARG A 103 -11.45 -1.52 -9.94
N LEU A 104 -10.17 -1.65 -10.29
CA LEU A 104 -9.69 -1.54 -11.68
C LEU A 104 -10.33 -2.59 -12.58
N VAL A 105 -10.34 -3.86 -12.17
CA VAL A 105 -11.03 -4.93 -12.91
C VAL A 105 -12.49 -4.58 -13.13
N HIS A 106 -13.19 -4.10 -12.10
CA HIS A 106 -14.58 -3.66 -12.24
C HIS A 106 -14.73 -2.53 -13.26
N CYS A 107 -13.87 -1.51 -13.23
CA CYS A 107 -13.89 -0.41 -14.21
C CYS A 107 -13.58 -0.90 -15.62
N MET A 108 -12.62 -1.77 -15.82
CA MET A 108 -12.29 -2.34 -17.15
C MET A 108 -13.47 -3.14 -17.72
N VAL A 109 -14.20 -3.88 -16.87
CA VAL A 109 -15.40 -4.60 -17.29
C VAL A 109 -16.55 -3.64 -17.60
N THR A 110 -16.83 -2.69 -16.71
CA THR A 110 -18.01 -1.83 -16.83
C THR A 110 -17.84 -0.69 -17.84
N LEU A 111 -16.69 -0.01 -17.83
CA LEU A 111 -16.43 1.13 -18.73
C LEU A 111 -15.90 0.69 -20.08
N GLN A 112 -14.90 -0.20 -20.10
CA GLN A 112 -14.25 -0.62 -21.35
C GLN A 112 -14.93 -1.81 -22.03
N GLY A 113 -15.73 -2.59 -21.30
CA GLY A 113 -16.51 -3.71 -21.82
C GLY A 113 -15.72 -5.01 -21.97
N PHE A 114 -14.56 -5.13 -21.35
CA PHE A 114 -13.83 -6.40 -21.25
C PHE A 114 -14.60 -7.42 -20.42
N THR A 115 -14.37 -8.69 -20.66
CA THR A 115 -14.76 -9.73 -19.72
C THR A 115 -13.76 -9.80 -18.54
N GLN A 116 -14.22 -10.23 -17.39
CA GLN A 116 -13.33 -10.44 -16.25
C GLN A 116 -12.19 -11.41 -16.57
N ALA A 117 -12.49 -12.49 -17.32
CA ALA A 117 -11.50 -13.48 -17.71
C ALA A 117 -10.38 -12.89 -18.60
N GLU A 118 -10.72 -11.97 -19.49
CA GLU A 118 -9.72 -11.28 -20.33
C GLU A 118 -8.81 -10.40 -19.49
N VAL A 119 -9.38 -9.59 -18.57
CA VAL A 119 -8.64 -8.69 -17.69
C VAL A 119 -7.71 -9.46 -16.75
N THR A 120 -8.17 -10.56 -16.18
CA THR A 120 -7.41 -11.34 -15.19
C THR A 120 -6.51 -12.40 -15.79
N LYS A 121 -6.50 -12.57 -17.11
CA LYS A 121 -5.69 -13.58 -17.81
C LYS A 121 -4.19 -13.46 -17.52
N GLN A 122 -3.70 -12.23 -17.34
CA GLN A 122 -2.33 -11.92 -16.96
C GLN A 122 -2.33 -10.99 -15.74
N TRP A 123 -2.58 -11.56 -14.58
CA TRP A 123 -2.63 -10.82 -13.32
C TRP A 123 -1.26 -10.27 -12.92
N PHE A 124 -0.21 -11.06 -13.10
CA PHE A 124 1.16 -10.71 -12.76
C PHE A 124 2.04 -10.61 -14.01
N SER A 125 3.03 -9.73 -13.95
CA SER A 125 4.07 -9.61 -14.97
C SER A 125 4.90 -10.88 -15.09
N LYS A 126 5.38 -11.14 -16.31
CA LYS A 126 6.30 -12.22 -16.63
C LYS A 126 7.50 -11.65 -17.39
N PRO A 127 8.64 -12.33 -17.44
CA PRO A 127 9.78 -11.87 -18.24
C PRO A 127 9.36 -11.51 -19.67
N GLY A 128 9.60 -10.26 -20.08
CA GLY A 128 9.25 -9.74 -21.41
C GLY A 128 7.78 -9.47 -21.66
N LYS A 129 6.92 -9.58 -20.61
CA LYS A 129 5.48 -9.27 -20.71
C LYS A 129 4.94 -8.72 -19.40
N GLU A 130 4.79 -7.42 -19.35
CA GLU A 130 4.28 -6.70 -18.19
C GLU A 130 2.75 -6.80 -18.09
N SER A 131 2.24 -6.93 -16.86
CA SER A 131 0.82 -6.90 -16.56
C SER A 131 0.25 -5.50 -16.68
N ASP A 132 -0.91 -5.36 -17.32
CA ASP A 132 -1.63 -4.09 -17.37
C ASP A 132 -2.19 -3.68 -16.00
N ILE A 133 -2.59 -4.66 -15.18
CA ILE A 133 -3.07 -4.40 -13.81
C ILE A 133 -1.93 -3.87 -12.95
N GLU A 134 -0.75 -4.50 -12.97
CA GLU A 134 0.40 -4.01 -12.21
C GLU A 134 0.83 -2.62 -12.65
N ALA A 135 0.84 -2.34 -13.95
CA ALA A 135 1.17 -1.02 -14.47
C ALA A 135 0.18 0.05 -13.98
N LEU A 136 -1.13 -0.23 -14.08
CA LEU A 136 -2.17 0.68 -13.59
C LEU A 136 -2.09 0.89 -12.07
N VAL A 137 -1.86 -0.16 -11.30
CA VAL A 137 -1.69 -0.07 -9.83
C VAL A 137 -0.47 0.74 -9.46
N THR A 138 0.65 0.56 -10.18
CA THR A 138 1.88 1.34 -9.97
C THR A 138 1.63 2.82 -10.23
N PHE A 139 0.97 3.16 -11.33
CA PHE A 139 0.59 4.54 -11.65
C PHE A 139 -0.31 5.17 -10.59
N ILE A 140 -1.37 4.47 -10.15
CA ILE A 140 -2.28 4.96 -9.11
C ILE A 140 -1.56 5.08 -7.76
N GLY A 141 -0.68 4.12 -7.46
CA GLY A 141 0.14 4.15 -6.26
C GLY A 141 1.06 5.37 -6.20
N ALA A 142 1.70 5.71 -7.32
CA ALA A 142 2.57 6.89 -7.43
C ALA A 142 1.82 8.19 -7.13
N LYS A 143 0.52 8.30 -7.51
CA LYS A 143 -0.33 9.47 -7.17
C LYS A 143 -0.67 9.56 -5.67
N SER A 144 -0.30 8.56 -4.88
CA SER A 144 -0.45 8.55 -3.42
C SER A 144 0.88 8.65 -2.67
N ASN A 145 2.01 8.85 -3.37
CA ASN A 145 3.33 8.93 -2.75
C ASN A 145 3.40 10.03 -1.68
N GLY A 146 4.00 9.69 -0.54
CA GLY A 146 4.12 10.59 0.62
C GLY A 146 2.85 10.77 1.45
N MET A 147 1.72 10.22 1.03
CA MET A 147 0.46 10.28 1.77
C MET A 147 0.42 9.19 2.84
N LYS A 148 -0.19 9.51 3.99
CA LYS A 148 -0.46 8.50 5.01
C LYS A 148 -1.61 7.60 4.57
N ILE A 149 -1.46 6.30 4.78
CA ILE A 149 -2.54 5.34 4.61
C ILE A 149 -3.68 5.72 5.57
N ASN A 150 -4.86 5.92 5.02
CA ASN A 150 -6.07 6.29 5.74
C ASN A 150 -7.26 5.50 5.20
N VAL A 151 -7.28 4.22 5.52
CA VAL A 151 -8.36 3.30 5.11
C VAL A 151 -9.55 3.50 6.03
N PRO A 152 -10.73 3.86 5.52
CA PRO A 152 -11.92 4.01 6.34
C PRO A 152 -12.41 2.65 6.85
N ALA A 153 -12.97 2.62 8.06
CA ALA A 153 -13.66 1.47 8.63
C ALA A 153 -15.03 1.90 9.18
N THR A 154 -15.67 2.85 8.48
CA THR A 154 -16.95 3.45 8.90
C THR A 154 -18.17 2.64 8.46
N HIS A 155 -18.06 1.95 7.32
CA HIS A 155 -19.11 1.05 6.85
C HIS A 155 -19.01 -0.30 7.56
N PRO A 156 -20.15 -0.96 7.95
CA PRO A 156 -20.12 -2.27 8.63
C PRO A 156 -19.29 -3.33 7.90
N GLU A 157 -19.36 -3.38 6.57
CA GLU A 157 -18.57 -4.32 5.77
C GLU A 157 -17.06 -4.00 5.81
N GLU A 158 -16.66 -2.74 5.83
CA GLU A 158 -15.25 -2.33 6.02
C GLU A 158 -14.74 -2.79 7.39
N ALA A 159 -15.51 -2.55 8.45
CA ALA A 159 -15.16 -2.99 9.80
C ALA A 159 -15.08 -4.52 9.89
N ARG A 160 -15.99 -5.24 9.23
CA ARG A 160 -15.96 -6.71 9.16
C ARG A 160 -14.70 -7.21 8.43
N MET A 161 -14.34 -6.62 7.29
CA MET A 161 -13.14 -6.98 6.54
C MET A 161 -11.86 -6.65 7.29
N ALA A 162 -11.81 -5.52 8.01
CA ALA A 162 -10.67 -5.16 8.87
C ALA A 162 -10.44 -6.21 9.97
N LYS A 163 -11.50 -6.65 10.66
CA LYS A 163 -11.42 -7.73 11.67
C LYS A 163 -10.97 -9.07 11.06
N MET A 164 -11.42 -9.38 9.86
CA MET A 164 -10.97 -10.58 9.15
C MET A 164 -9.48 -10.48 8.80
N GLY A 165 -9.02 -9.32 8.32
CA GLY A 165 -7.62 -9.06 8.03
C GLY A 165 -6.75 -9.18 9.27
N GLU A 166 -7.18 -8.61 10.41
CA GLU A 166 -6.50 -8.74 11.70
C GLU A 166 -6.38 -10.21 12.12
N TYR A 167 -7.46 -10.98 12.04
CA TYR A 167 -7.44 -12.42 12.33
C TYR A 167 -6.44 -13.16 11.46
N ILE A 168 -6.41 -12.91 10.14
CA ILE A 168 -5.49 -13.56 9.19
C ILE A 168 -4.04 -13.14 9.49
N PHE A 169 -3.79 -11.87 9.82
CA PHE A 169 -2.47 -11.34 10.12
C PHE A 169 -1.80 -12.04 11.32
N TYR A 170 -2.58 -12.33 12.37
CA TYR A 170 -2.07 -13.01 13.57
C TYR A 170 -2.17 -14.54 13.51
N ARG A 171 -2.92 -15.08 12.56
CA ARG A 171 -3.10 -16.53 12.44
C ARG A 171 -1.82 -17.19 11.95
N ARG A 172 -1.34 -18.14 12.73
CA ARG A 172 -0.24 -19.02 12.31
C ARG A 172 -0.71 -20.01 11.25
N SER A 173 0.10 -20.24 10.24
CA SER A 173 -0.22 -21.14 9.13
C SER A 173 1.06 -21.59 8.38
N GLY A 174 0.89 -22.59 7.54
CA GLY A 174 1.96 -23.15 6.74
C GLY A 174 2.85 -24.13 7.49
N PRO A 175 3.83 -24.77 6.79
CA PRO A 175 4.70 -25.81 7.35
C PRO A 175 5.57 -25.36 8.53
N GLN A 176 5.86 -24.06 8.61
CA GLN A 176 6.72 -23.48 9.65
C GLN A 176 5.92 -22.79 10.76
N ASP A 177 4.59 -22.86 10.69
CA ASP A 177 3.69 -22.26 11.68
C ASP A 177 3.97 -20.77 11.99
N PHE A 178 4.27 -19.98 10.96
CA PHE A 178 4.45 -18.52 11.08
C PHE A 178 3.16 -17.75 10.82
N SER A 179 3.08 -16.55 11.39
CA SER A 179 2.06 -15.54 11.07
C SER A 179 2.73 -14.32 10.43
N CYS A 180 1.93 -13.42 9.85
CA CYS A 180 2.44 -12.15 9.31
C CYS A 180 2.98 -11.21 10.41
N SER A 181 2.68 -11.49 11.68
CA SER A 181 3.09 -10.68 12.85
C SER A 181 4.43 -11.11 13.46
N ILE A 182 5.10 -12.15 12.94
CA ILE A 182 6.37 -12.69 13.47
C ILE A 182 7.47 -12.51 12.45
#